data_9fe8ce3e090169b13cba3ba1fa93e6f3
#
_entry.id   9fe8ce3e090169b13cba3ba1fa93e6f3
#
_cell.length_a   1.000
_cell.length_b   1.000
_cell.length_c   1.000
_cell.angle_alpha   90.00
_cell.angle_beta   90.00
_cell.angle_gamma   90.00
#
_symmetry.space_group_name_H-M   'P 1'
#
loop_
_entity.id
_entity.type
_entity.pdbx_description
1 polymer ?
#
loop_
_entity_poly.entity_id
_entity_poly.type
_entity_poly.pdbx_seq_one_letter_code
_entity_poly.pdbx_strand_id
1 'polypeptide(L)'
;FCFVLHSAAHGLPKLLPNPWVRAFLGGCVVVVFTLLYGSMRYNGAGMNIIAAAVEQGQALPWDWIVKIMLTALTLSSGFKGGEVVPSFFVGATFGCVAAPLLGIPAGFGAALGLAGVFCGASNCVVASLVLAIELFGAQGLWYFAIVCGITYALSGYAGLYHSQLFLTDKLEPEYRIIRGHNHH
;
A
#
# COMPACT_ATOMS: atom_id res chain seq x y z
N PHE A 1 4.05 1.40 -4.49
CA PHE A 1 4.00 0.54 -3.31
C PHE A 1 4.48 -0.87 -3.66
N CYS A 2 3.75 -1.68 -4.45
CA CYS A 2 4.09 -3.06 -4.81
C CYS A 2 5.49 -3.19 -5.44
N PHE A 3 5.87 -2.29 -6.33
CA PHE A 3 7.19 -2.29 -6.95
C PHE A 3 8.33 -2.20 -5.92
N VAL A 4 8.20 -1.32 -4.93
CA VAL A 4 9.22 -1.17 -3.85
C VAL A 4 9.30 -2.43 -3.01
N LEU A 5 8.15 -3.02 -2.64
CA LEU A 5 8.11 -4.25 -1.88
C LEU A 5 8.78 -5.41 -2.63
N HIS A 6 8.44 -5.59 -3.91
CA HIS A 6 9.02 -6.64 -4.75
C HIS A 6 10.53 -6.45 -4.95
N SER A 7 10.97 -5.21 -5.22
CA SER A 7 12.40 -4.89 -5.38
C SER A 7 13.18 -5.20 -4.10
N ALA A 8 12.64 -4.85 -2.94
CA ALA A 8 13.25 -5.15 -1.65
C ALA A 8 13.27 -6.67 -1.36
N ALA A 9 12.16 -7.37 -1.67
CA ALA A 9 12.04 -8.81 -1.48
C ALA A 9 13.07 -9.61 -2.31
N HIS A 10 13.46 -9.09 -3.48
CA HIS A 10 14.49 -9.71 -4.33
C HIS A 10 15.91 -9.22 -4.02
N GLY A 11 16.06 -7.98 -3.57
CA GLY A 11 17.37 -7.36 -3.30
C GLY A 11 18.02 -7.84 -2.01
N LEU A 12 17.28 -7.81 -0.91
CA LEU A 12 17.82 -8.14 0.41
C LEU A 12 18.32 -9.59 0.55
N PRO A 13 17.64 -10.63 0.01
CA PRO A 13 18.15 -11.99 0.03
C PRO A 13 19.45 -12.19 -0.76
N LYS A 14 19.68 -11.39 -1.81
CA LYS A 14 20.94 -11.42 -2.57
C LYS A 14 22.12 -10.85 -1.76
N LEU A 15 21.86 -9.82 -0.95
CA LEU A 15 22.86 -9.19 -0.09
C LEU A 15 23.13 -10.03 1.16
N LEU A 16 22.10 -10.64 1.74
CA LEU A 16 22.14 -11.41 2.97
C LEU A 16 21.50 -12.78 2.75
N PRO A 17 22.25 -13.77 2.23
CA PRO A 17 21.70 -15.08 1.87
C PRO A 17 21.26 -15.90 3.09
N ASN A 18 21.85 -15.66 4.27
CA ASN A 18 21.48 -16.35 5.50
C ASN A 18 20.19 -15.75 6.09
N PRO A 19 19.06 -16.52 6.13
CA PRO A 19 17.77 -16.01 6.58
C PRO A 19 17.76 -15.58 8.05
N TRP A 20 18.54 -16.24 8.91
CA TRP A 20 18.61 -15.90 10.33
C TRP A 20 19.31 -14.56 10.57
N VAL A 21 20.42 -14.33 9.88
CA VAL A 21 21.16 -13.05 9.96
C VAL A 21 20.32 -11.92 9.39
N ARG A 22 19.65 -12.17 8.28
CA ARG A 22 18.77 -11.19 7.64
C ARG A 22 17.61 -10.77 8.55
N ALA A 23 16.93 -11.73 9.18
CA ALA A 23 15.84 -11.46 10.12
C ALA A 23 16.36 -10.70 11.35
N PHE A 24 17.50 -11.09 11.91
CA PHE A 24 18.10 -10.41 13.06
C PHE A 24 18.45 -8.95 12.73
N LEU A 25 19.18 -8.72 11.63
CA LEU A 25 19.58 -7.37 11.21
C LEU A 25 18.36 -6.50 10.88
N GLY A 26 17.36 -7.05 10.17
CA GLY A 26 16.13 -6.34 9.87
C GLY A 26 15.37 -5.93 11.14
N GLY A 27 15.27 -6.82 12.11
CA GLY A 27 14.69 -6.51 13.42
C GLY A 27 15.47 -5.42 14.16
N CYS A 28 16.79 -5.49 14.18
CA CYS A 28 17.65 -4.46 14.79
C CYS A 28 17.42 -3.08 14.14
N VAL A 29 17.34 -3.01 12.82
CA VAL A 29 17.10 -1.74 12.12
C VAL A 29 15.75 -1.15 12.49
N VAL A 30 14.68 -1.96 12.56
CA VAL A 30 13.35 -1.49 12.99
C VAL A 30 13.36 -0.97 14.42
N VAL A 31 14.05 -1.68 15.34
CA VAL A 31 14.18 -1.25 16.75
C VAL A 31 14.94 0.07 16.85
N VAL A 32 16.11 0.15 16.19
CA VAL A 32 16.93 1.38 16.18
C VAL A 32 16.14 2.55 15.60
N PHE A 33 15.43 2.34 14.48
CA PHE A 33 14.57 3.38 13.90
C PHE A 33 13.50 3.83 14.88
N THR A 34 12.84 2.89 15.56
CA THR A 34 11.78 3.21 16.55
C THR A 34 12.33 3.99 17.74
N LEU A 35 13.51 3.63 18.23
CA LEU A 35 14.18 4.34 19.33
C LEU A 35 14.62 5.75 18.93
N LEU A 36 15.18 5.91 17.74
CA LEU A 36 15.62 7.22 17.22
C LEU A 36 14.44 8.14 16.93
N TYR A 37 13.34 7.58 16.42
CA TYR A 37 12.13 8.36 16.16
C TYR A 37 11.37 8.70 17.45
N GLY A 38 11.61 7.97 18.55
CA GLY A 38 10.98 8.20 19.85
C GLY A 38 9.49 7.90 19.91
N SER A 39 8.95 7.18 18.91
CA SER A 39 7.52 6.86 18.85
C SER A 39 7.29 5.53 18.09
N MET A 40 6.31 4.77 18.56
CA MET A 40 5.85 3.54 17.88
C MET A 40 4.85 3.84 16.74
N ARG A 41 4.80 5.08 16.25
CA ARG A 41 3.83 5.57 15.25
C ARG A 41 3.74 4.70 14.00
N TYR A 42 4.87 4.17 13.52
CA TYR A 42 4.94 3.39 12.29
C TYR A 42 4.97 1.88 12.52
N ASN A 43 5.02 1.44 13.78
CA ASN A 43 5.06 0.03 14.12
C ASN A 43 3.66 -0.60 14.00
N GLY A 44 3.61 -1.88 13.63
CA GLY A 44 2.36 -2.60 13.46
C GLY A 44 1.46 -2.04 12.35
N ALA A 45 0.15 -2.19 12.52
CA ALA A 45 -0.86 -1.80 11.51
C ALA A 45 -0.96 -0.29 11.29
N GLY A 46 -0.79 0.53 12.35
CA GLY A 46 -0.91 1.98 12.28
C GLY A 46 -2.35 2.47 12.15
N MET A 47 -3.33 1.73 12.65
CA MET A 47 -4.76 2.06 12.55
C MET A 47 -5.10 3.44 13.11
N ASN A 48 -4.43 3.85 14.20
CA ASN A 48 -4.63 5.17 14.80
C ASN A 48 -4.29 6.32 13.84
N ILE A 49 -3.30 6.12 12.97
CA ILE A 49 -2.90 7.12 11.99
C ILE A 49 -3.84 7.14 10.80
N ILE A 50 -4.32 5.95 10.39
CA ILE A 50 -5.35 5.85 9.35
C ILE A 50 -6.62 6.57 9.83
N ALA A 51 -7.06 6.31 11.07
CA ALA A 51 -8.21 6.99 11.65
C ALA A 51 -8.00 8.50 11.74
N ALA A 52 -6.84 8.97 12.22
CA ALA A 52 -6.52 10.40 12.28
C ALA A 52 -6.51 11.05 10.89
N ALA A 53 -6.00 10.37 9.87
CA ALA A 53 -6.00 10.87 8.50
C ALA A 53 -7.43 11.00 7.92
N VAL A 54 -8.30 10.02 8.20
CA VAL A 54 -9.67 9.99 7.66
C VAL A 54 -10.61 10.91 8.45
N GLU A 55 -10.59 10.82 9.79
CA GLU A 55 -11.56 11.52 10.65
C GLU A 55 -11.15 12.97 10.94
N GLN A 56 -9.85 13.21 11.13
CA GLN A 56 -9.32 14.51 11.53
C GLN A 56 -8.60 15.24 10.38
N GLY A 57 -8.35 14.55 9.26
CA GLY A 57 -7.56 15.12 8.15
C GLY A 57 -6.12 15.42 8.52
N GLN A 58 -5.52 14.63 9.44
CA GLN A 58 -4.18 14.86 9.94
C GLN A 58 -3.24 13.71 9.57
N ALA A 59 -2.24 14.02 8.75
CA ALA A 59 -1.14 13.14 8.42
C ALA A 59 0.14 13.96 8.22
N LEU A 60 1.30 13.36 8.50
CA LEU A 60 2.58 13.98 8.20
C LEU A 60 2.94 13.73 6.72
N PRO A 61 3.57 14.70 6.04
CA PRO A 61 3.90 14.57 4.61
C PRO A 61 4.77 13.36 4.26
N TRP A 62 5.53 12.85 5.21
CA TRP A 62 6.44 11.71 5.02
C TRP A 62 5.90 10.36 5.54
N ASP A 63 4.72 10.34 6.19
CA ASP A 63 4.15 9.12 6.79
C ASP A 63 4.08 7.96 5.79
N TRP A 64 3.62 8.22 4.58
CA TRP A 64 3.49 7.21 3.52
C TRP A 64 4.84 6.65 3.06
N ILE A 65 5.88 7.49 2.95
CA ILE A 65 7.23 7.05 2.54
C ILE A 65 7.84 6.15 3.60
N VAL A 66 7.82 6.62 4.86
CA VAL A 66 8.37 5.87 5.98
C VAL A 66 7.70 4.51 6.12
N LYS A 67 6.38 4.47 5.97
CA LYS A 67 5.63 3.20 6.03
C LYS A 67 6.01 2.24 4.92
N ILE A 68 6.14 2.71 3.67
CA ILE A 68 6.61 1.87 2.55
C ILE A 68 7.98 1.28 2.86
N MET A 69 8.93 2.10 3.30
CA MET A 69 10.30 1.65 3.58
C MET A 69 10.37 0.64 4.72
N LEU A 70 9.66 0.89 5.84
CA LEU A 70 9.64 -0.04 6.97
C LEU A 70 8.93 -1.36 6.59
N THR A 71 7.85 -1.30 5.83
CA THR A 71 7.15 -2.49 5.36
C THR A 71 8.04 -3.31 4.42
N ALA A 72 8.68 -2.67 3.46
CA ALA A 72 9.60 -3.31 2.54
C ALA A 72 10.77 -3.97 3.27
N LEU A 73 11.38 -3.27 4.24
CA LEU A 73 12.45 -3.81 5.08
C LEU A 73 11.99 -5.03 5.88
N THR A 74 10.84 -4.92 6.54
CA THR A 74 10.31 -5.99 7.41
C THR A 74 10.02 -7.26 6.61
N LEU A 75 9.28 -7.14 5.51
CA LEU A 75 8.92 -8.29 4.67
C LEU A 75 10.15 -8.90 3.99
N SER A 76 11.05 -8.09 3.45
CA SER A 76 12.27 -8.58 2.80
C SER A 76 13.27 -9.22 3.78
N SER A 77 13.19 -8.84 5.07
CA SER A 77 13.98 -9.49 6.14
C SER A 77 13.49 -10.90 6.49
N GLY A 78 12.30 -11.30 5.97
CA GLY A 78 11.74 -12.64 6.20
C GLY A 78 10.68 -12.69 7.29
N PHE A 79 10.28 -11.57 7.86
CA PHE A 79 9.13 -11.52 8.76
C PHE A 79 7.84 -11.74 7.95
N LYS A 80 7.01 -12.63 8.43
CA LYS A 80 5.68 -12.84 7.84
C LYS A 80 4.75 -11.73 8.29
N GLY A 81 4.17 -11.01 7.34
CA GLY A 81 3.24 -9.91 7.59
C GLY A 81 2.26 -9.74 6.43
N GLY A 82 1.15 -9.04 6.69
CA GLY A 82 0.19 -8.66 5.66
C GLY A 82 0.62 -7.37 4.95
N GLU A 83 0.41 -7.30 3.65
CA GLU A 83 0.70 -6.13 2.82
C GLU A 83 -0.53 -5.21 2.65
N VAL A 84 -1.73 -5.73 2.95
CA VAL A 84 -3.00 -5.04 2.77
C VAL A 84 -3.11 -3.82 3.69
N VAL A 85 -2.90 -3.99 5.00
CA VAL A 85 -3.04 -2.88 5.96
C VAL A 85 -1.98 -1.79 5.74
N PRO A 86 -0.70 -2.10 5.46
CA PRO A 86 0.26 -1.10 5.01
C PRO A 86 -0.17 -0.34 3.76
N SER A 87 -0.86 -0.98 2.80
CA SER A 87 -1.39 -0.28 1.62
C SER A 87 -2.49 0.74 2.01
N PHE A 88 -3.36 0.41 2.96
CA PHE A 88 -4.35 1.34 3.52
C PHE A 88 -3.68 2.54 4.17
N PHE A 89 -2.66 2.30 4.99
CA PHE A 89 -1.91 3.35 5.65
C PHE A 89 -1.29 4.32 4.64
N VAL A 90 -0.59 3.76 3.65
CA VAL A 90 0.06 4.55 2.58
C VAL A 90 -0.98 5.34 1.80
N GLY A 91 -2.09 4.72 1.41
CA GLY A 91 -3.17 5.37 0.68
C GLY A 91 -3.82 6.49 1.48
N ALA A 92 -4.18 6.24 2.74
CA ALA A 92 -4.82 7.23 3.60
C ALA A 92 -3.91 8.43 3.87
N THR A 93 -2.65 8.20 4.26
CA THR A 93 -1.72 9.30 4.58
C THR A 93 -1.31 10.10 3.36
N PHE A 94 -1.06 9.46 2.21
CA PHE A 94 -0.79 10.14 0.95
C PHE A 94 -2.01 10.96 0.48
N GLY A 95 -3.21 10.36 0.49
CA GLY A 95 -4.44 11.03 0.11
C GLY A 95 -4.77 12.22 1.00
N CYS A 96 -4.54 12.10 2.32
CA CYS A 96 -4.71 13.18 3.28
C CYS A 96 -3.81 14.40 2.97
N VAL A 97 -2.57 14.17 2.59
CA VAL A 97 -1.60 15.24 2.28
C VAL A 97 -1.82 15.83 0.89
N ALA A 98 -2.18 14.99 -0.11
CA ALA A 98 -2.33 15.43 -1.49
C ALA A 98 -3.67 16.16 -1.75
N ALA A 99 -4.74 15.79 -1.07
CA ALA A 99 -6.09 16.30 -1.33
C ALA A 99 -6.23 17.84 -1.15
N PRO A 100 -5.65 18.47 -0.12
CA PRO A 100 -5.72 19.93 0.03
C PRO A 100 -5.10 20.70 -1.13
N LEU A 101 -4.09 20.12 -1.81
CA LEU A 101 -3.48 20.72 -3.00
C LEU A 101 -4.47 20.81 -4.19
N LEU A 102 -5.49 19.95 -4.18
CA LEU A 102 -6.56 19.91 -5.17
C LEU A 102 -7.85 20.59 -4.69
N GLY A 103 -7.82 21.23 -3.51
CA GLY A 103 -9.00 21.86 -2.92
C GLY A 103 -10.04 20.85 -2.34
N ILE A 104 -9.62 19.60 -2.10
CA ILE A 104 -10.45 18.53 -1.55
C ILE A 104 -10.20 18.45 -0.03
N PRO A 105 -11.24 18.25 0.80
CA PRO A 105 -11.05 18.04 2.24
C PRO A 105 -10.09 16.87 2.53
N ALA A 106 -9.13 17.09 3.42
CA ALA A 106 -8.05 16.13 3.70
C ALA A 106 -8.55 14.75 4.13
N GLY A 107 -9.59 14.68 4.99
CA GLY A 107 -10.18 13.42 5.41
C GLY A 107 -10.85 12.65 4.28
N PHE A 108 -11.55 13.35 3.37
CA PHE A 108 -12.14 12.73 2.19
C PHE A 108 -11.05 12.26 1.21
N GLY A 109 -9.99 13.05 1.04
CA GLY A 109 -8.81 12.65 0.28
C GLY A 109 -8.11 11.42 0.86
N ALA A 110 -8.05 11.30 2.19
CA ALA A 110 -7.54 10.10 2.85
C ALA A 110 -8.36 8.85 2.51
N ALA A 111 -9.70 8.96 2.52
CA ALA A 111 -10.59 7.86 2.14
C ALA A 111 -10.42 7.46 0.67
N LEU A 112 -10.35 8.42 -0.25
CA LEU A 112 -10.10 8.19 -1.67
C LEU A 112 -8.73 7.54 -1.92
N GLY A 113 -7.70 8.05 -1.24
CA GLY A 113 -6.35 7.51 -1.33
C GLY A 113 -6.25 6.07 -0.82
N LEU A 114 -6.90 5.76 0.31
CA LEU A 114 -6.99 4.40 0.85
C LEU A 114 -7.61 3.44 -0.17
N ALA A 115 -8.79 3.77 -0.69
CA ALA A 115 -9.50 2.95 -1.66
C ALA A 115 -8.69 2.80 -2.97
N GLY A 116 -8.09 3.88 -3.47
CA GLY A 116 -7.31 3.89 -4.70
C GLY A 116 -6.05 3.05 -4.60
N VAL A 117 -5.23 3.25 -3.55
CA VAL A 117 -3.98 2.48 -3.38
C VAL A 117 -4.29 0.99 -3.18
N PHE A 118 -5.32 0.66 -2.41
CA PHE A 118 -5.73 -0.73 -2.25
C PHE A 118 -6.24 -1.34 -3.56
N CYS A 119 -7.04 -0.61 -4.33
CA CYS A 119 -7.54 -1.06 -5.63
C CYS A 119 -6.38 -1.35 -6.60
N GLY A 120 -5.43 -0.42 -6.72
CA GLY A 120 -4.26 -0.60 -7.58
C GLY A 120 -3.34 -1.72 -7.10
N ALA A 121 -3.21 -1.92 -5.79
CA ALA A 121 -2.37 -2.95 -5.21
C ALA A 121 -3.00 -4.36 -5.28
N SER A 122 -4.31 -4.47 -5.05
CA SER A 122 -5.04 -5.75 -5.13
C SER A 122 -5.45 -6.14 -6.54
N ASN A 123 -5.47 -5.17 -7.46
CA ASN A 123 -6.04 -5.32 -8.81
C ASN A 123 -7.52 -5.77 -8.81
N CYS A 124 -8.28 -5.37 -7.80
CA CYS A 124 -9.66 -5.80 -7.60
C CYS A 124 -10.60 -4.61 -7.36
N VAL A 125 -11.20 -4.09 -8.44
CA VAL A 125 -12.06 -2.89 -8.39
C VAL A 125 -13.29 -3.12 -7.52
N VAL A 126 -13.98 -4.24 -7.71
CA VAL A 126 -15.25 -4.51 -7.00
C VAL A 126 -15.03 -4.64 -5.50
N ALA A 127 -14.02 -5.41 -5.08
CA ALA A 127 -13.70 -5.56 -3.65
C ALA A 127 -13.30 -4.23 -3.02
N SER A 128 -12.56 -3.39 -3.75
CA SER A 128 -12.14 -2.08 -3.26
C SER A 128 -13.30 -1.10 -3.13
N LEU A 129 -14.28 -1.15 -4.05
CA LEU A 129 -15.50 -0.35 -3.95
C LEU A 129 -16.38 -0.78 -2.77
N VAL A 130 -16.59 -2.09 -2.59
CA VAL A 130 -17.35 -2.61 -1.45
C VAL A 130 -16.69 -2.20 -0.14
N LEU A 131 -15.38 -2.38 -0.03
CA LEU A 131 -14.61 -1.93 1.14
C LEU A 131 -14.77 -0.43 1.41
N ALA A 132 -14.69 0.40 0.37
CA ALA A 132 -14.85 1.85 0.51
C ALA A 132 -16.25 2.23 1.01
N ILE A 133 -17.30 1.55 0.51
CA ILE A 133 -18.68 1.77 0.96
C ILE A 133 -18.87 1.34 2.41
N GLU A 134 -18.28 0.21 2.80
CA GLU A 134 -18.37 -0.28 4.20
C GLU A 134 -17.66 0.64 5.18
N LEU A 135 -16.50 1.18 4.81
CA LEU A 135 -15.71 2.03 5.70
C LEU A 135 -16.19 3.47 5.75
N PHE A 136 -16.64 4.03 4.62
CA PHE A 136 -16.87 5.47 4.48
C PHE A 136 -18.31 5.82 4.10
N GLY A 137 -19.17 4.82 3.86
CA GLY A 137 -20.55 5.00 3.45
C GLY A 137 -20.70 5.19 1.94
N ALA A 138 -21.95 5.06 1.48
CA ALA A 138 -22.29 5.10 0.06
C ALA A 138 -22.32 6.51 -0.55
N GLN A 139 -22.27 7.57 0.25
CA GLN A 139 -22.37 8.96 -0.22
C GLN A 139 -21.24 9.34 -1.19
N GLY A 140 -20.05 8.74 -1.03
CA GLY A 140 -18.87 8.97 -1.87
C GLY A 140 -18.73 7.99 -3.04
N LEU A 141 -19.69 7.11 -3.30
CA LEU A 141 -19.57 5.99 -4.24
C LEU A 141 -19.02 6.38 -5.62
N TRP A 142 -19.52 7.44 -6.22
CA TRP A 142 -19.08 7.89 -7.54
C TRP A 142 -17.60 8.28 -7.57
N TYR A 143 -17.14 8.95 -6.52
CA TYR A 143 -15.73 9.33 -6.39
C TYR A 143 -14.83 8.11 -6.19
N PHE A 144 -15.26 7.15 -5.36
CA PHE A 144 -14.56 5.89 -5.18
C PHE A 144 -14.51 5.09 -6.48
N ALA A 145 -15.61 5.04 -7.24
CA ALA A 145 -15.66 4.33 -8.51
C ALA A 145 -14.67 4.93 -9.53
N ILE A 146 -14.63 6.26 -9.64
CA ILE A 146 -13.70 6.96 -10.54
C ILE A 146 -12.25 6.68 -10.13
N VAL A 147 -11.91 6.86 -8.84
CA VAL A 147 -10.56 6.65 -8.34
C VAL A 147 -10.13 5.19 -8.51
N CYS A 148 -10.98 4.23 -8.15
CA CYS A 148 -10.68 2.80 -8.33
C CYS A 148 -10.52 2.43 -9.81
N GLY A 149 -11.37 2.97 -10.70
CA GLY A 149 -11.26 2.74 -12.15
C GLY A 149 -9.94 3.25 -12.72
N ILE A 150 -9.57 4.50 -12.38
CA ILE A 150 -8.32 5.12 -12.83
C ILE A 150 -7.10 4.35 -12.27
N THR A 151 -7.10 4.08 -10.98
CA THR A 151 -5.97 3.37 -10.34
C THR A 151 -5.83 1.94 -10.85
N TYR A 152 -6.92 1.24 -11.11
CA TYR A 152 -6.89 -0.07 -11.75
C TYR A 152 -6.24 -0.02 -13.14
N ALA A 153 -6.66 0.94 -13.98
CA ALA A 153 -6.11 1.11 -15.33
C ALA A 153 -4.60 1.45 -15.30
N LEU A 154 -4.18 2.30 -14.37
CA LEU A 154 -2.79 2.78 -14.28
C LEU A 154 -1.86 1.86 -13.47
N SER A 155 -2.38 0.96 -12.64
CA SER A 155 -1.56 0.13 -11.73
C SER A 155 -0.71 -0.93 -12.44
N GLY A 156 -0.93 -1.18 -13.72
CA GLY A 156 -0.25 -2.26 -14.45
C GLY A 156 -0.57 -3.64 -13.87
N TYR A 157 0.37 -4.58 -13.99
CA TYR A 157 0.20 -5.98 -13.56
C TYR A 157 0.93 -6.31 -12.24
N ALA A 158 1.53 -5.31 -11.59
CA ALA A 158 2.18 -5.48 -10.29
C ALA A 158 1.13 -5.42 -9.18
N GLY A 159 0.81 -6.56 -8.57
CA GLY A 159 -0.15 -6.67 -7.48
C GLY A 159 0.49 -7.19 -6.18
N LEU A 160 -0.28 -7.18 -5.07
CA LEU A 160 0.10 -7.78 -3.79
C LEU A 160 0.20 -9.32 -3.88
N TYR A 161 -0.58 -9.92 -4.78
CA TYR A 161 -0.68 -11.37 -4.89
C TYR A 161 0.19 -11.90 -6.03
N HIS A 162 1.28 -12.57 -5.71
CA HIS A 162 2.23 -13.15 -6.68
C HIS A 162 1.60 -14.22 -7.59
N SER A 163 0.52 -14.85 -7.16
CA SER A 163 -0.19 -15.89 -7.90
C SER A 163 -1.34 -15.37 -8.76
N GLN A 164 -1.53 -14.06 -8.83
CA GLN A 164 -2.63 -13.49 -9.61
C GLN A 164 -2.38 -13.66 -11.11
N LEU A 165 -3.33 -14.28 -11.79
CA LEU A 165 -3.32 -14.46 -13.25
C LEU A 165 -4.29 -13.45 -13.87
N PHE A 166 -3.80 -12.70 -14.84
CA PHE A 166 -4.62 -11.80 -15.63
C PHE A 166 -4.99 -12.48 -16.94
N LEU A 167 -6.27 -12.69 -17.18
CA LEU A 167 -6.79 -13.36 -18.39
C LEU A 167 -6.93 -12.40 -19.57
N THR A 168 -7.06 -11.10 -19.29
CA THR A 168 -7.21 -10.05 -20.31
C THR A 168 -6.24 -8.91 -20.04
N ASP A 169 -5.76 -8.27 -21.11
CA ASP A 169 -5.03 -7.02 -20.97
C ASP A 169 -5.99 -5.93 -20.44
N LYS A 170 -5.48 -5.05 -19.55
CA LYS A 170 -6.28 -3.99 -18.94
C LYS A 170 -6.66 -2.88 -19.92
N LEU A 171 -5.85 -2.68 -20.96
CA LEU A 171 -5.99 -1.59 -21.92
C LEU A 171 -6.34 -2.07 -23.32
N GLU A 172 -6.10 -3.35 -23.64
CA GLU A 172 -6.43 -3.94 -24.94
C GLU A 172 -7.33 -5.16 -24.75
N PRO A 173 -8.41 -5.31 -25.54
CA PRO A 173 -9.35 -6.44 -25.40
C PRO A 173 -8.82 -7.74 -26.01
N GLU A 174 -7.53 -7.99 -25.98
CA GLU A 174 -6.93 -9.25 -26.41
C GLU A 174 -6.83 -10.23 -25.22
N TYR A 175 -7.31 -11.46 -25.44
CA TYR A 175 -7.15 -12.57 -24.48
C TYR A 175 -5.69 -13.02 -24.47
N ARG A 176 -4.88 -12.43 -23.58
CA ARG A 176 -3.52 -12.88 -23.27
C ARG A 176 -3.47 -13.35 -21.83
N ILE A 177 -2.94 -14.55 -21.62
CA ILE A 177 -2.60 -15.02 -20.27
C ILE A 177 -1.29 -14.30 -19.87
N ILE A 178 -1.43 -13.24 -19.10
CA ILE A 178 -0.28 -12.51 -18.55
C ILE A 178 -0.08 -13.03 -17.12
N ARG A 179 0.97 -13.82 -16.92
CA ARG A 179 1.41 -14.18 -15.56
C ARG A 179 2.02 -12.96 -14.91
N GLY A 180 1.59 -12.64 -13.71
CA GLY A 180 2.25 -11.61 -12.91
C GLY A 180 3.76 -11.87 -12.90
N HIS A 181 4.52 -10.80 -12.99
CA HIS A 181 5.93 -10.76 -13.33
C HIS A 181 6.77 -11.73 -12.47
N ASN A 182 6.97 -12.96 -12.97
CA ASN A 182 8.01 -13.88 -12.50
C ASN A 182 9.27 -13.56 -13.30
N HIS A 183 10.11 -12.65 -12.79
CA HIS A 183 11.50 -12.65 -13.16
C HIS A 183 12.22 -13.70 -12.32
N HIS A 184 12.65 -14.79 -13.00
CA HIS A 184 13.61 -15.75 -12.50
C HIS A 184 14.92 -15.07 -12.10
#